data_9cf1fabc0aa48aeffa64d12d5a203b33
#
_entry.id   9cf1fabc0aa48aeffa64d12d5a203b33
#
_cell.length_a   1.000
_cell.length_b   1.000
_cell.length_c   1.000
_cell.angle_alpha   90.00
_cell.angle_beta   90.00
_cell.angle_gamma   90.00
#
_symmetry.space_group_name_H-M   'P 1'
#
loop_
_entity.id
_entity.type
_entity.pdbx_description
1 polymer ?
#
loop_
_entity_poly.entity_id
_entity_poly.type
_entity_poly.pdbx_seq_one_letter_code
_entity_poly.pdbx_strand_id
1 'polypeptide(L)'
;MSTPKLLPEIVKKIVLNAPIESVWKTVSTAEGLETWWMPSTLEAIRGKEFVLHAGQFGDSKCKITEVEPPRLLSFTWDQDWKITFKLQEINPGETEFTLIHSGWPEGKTNRFGQPYEVVRKIMDNGWEGIVRGKLKSRFQ
;
A
#
# COMPACT_ATOMS: atom_id res chain seq x y z
N MET A 1 10.12 -30.86 -8.13
CA MET A 1 10.54 -29.52 -7.63
C MET A 1 9.37 -28.83 -6.96
N SER A 2 9.57 -28.36 -5.77
CA SER A 2 8.53 -27.62 -5.06
C SER A 2 8.44 -26.19 -5.60
N THR A 3 7.21 -25.69 -5.76
CA THR A 3 6.97 -24.29 -6.07
C THR A 3 7.47 -23.43 -4.90
N PRO A 4 8.15 -22.31 -5.15
CA PRO A 4 8.52 -21.41 -4.06
C PRO A 4 7.27 -21.01 -3.26
N LYS A 5 7.35 -21.12 -1.96
CA LYS A 5 6.26 -20.69 -1.09
C LYS A 5 6.30 -19.19 -0.92
N LEU A 6 5.13 -18.58 -0.85
CA LEU A 6 5.01 -17.19 -0.48
C LEU A 6 4.74 -17.08 1.01
N LEU A 7 5.36 -16.10 1.66
CA LEU A 7 5.02 -15.74 3.02
C LEU A 7 3.62 -15.12 3.01
N PRO A 8 2.88 -15.19 4.13
CA PRO A 8 1.53 -14.59 4.20
C PRO A 8 1.54 -13.10 3.86
N GLU A 9 0.47 -12.64 3.21
CA GLU A 9 0.31 -11.20 2.95
C GLU A 9 0.15 -10.44 4.26
N ILE A 10 0.59 -9.18 4.23
CA ILE A 10 0.28 -8.25 5.31
C ILE A 10 -1.08 -7.65 5.01
N VAL A 11 -2.01 -7.73 5.97
CA VAL A 11 -3.36 -7.17 5.82
C VAL A 11 -3.65 -6.25 7.00
N LYS A 12 -3.99 -5.00 6.70
CA LYS A 12 -4.38 -4.02 7.72
C LYS A 12 -5.74 -3.44 7.35
N LYS A 13 -6.69 -3.56 8.24
CA LYS A 13 -8.07 -3.11 8.01
C LYS A 13 -8.49 -2.14 9.11
N ILE A 14 -9.01 -0.98 8.71
CA ILE A 14 -9.52 0.02 9.64
C ILE A 14 -10.78 0.67 9.09
N VAL A 15 -11.56 1.30 9.97
CA VAL A 15 -12.70 2.13 9.59
C VAL A 15 -12.31 3.59 9.71
N LEU A 16 -12.53 4.35 8.64
CA LEU A 16 -12.22 5.78 8.57
C LEU A 16 -13.52 6.59 8.58
N ASN A 17 -13.53 7.69 9.35
CA ASN A 17 -14.71 8.57 9.49
C ASN A 17 -14.80 9.55 8.31
N ALA A 18 -15.06 9.04 7.13
CA ALA A 18 -15.17 9.84 5.93
C ALA A 18 -15.92 9.09 4.83
N PRO A 19 -16.57 9.84 3.91
CA PRO A 19 -17.17 9.23 2.72
C PRO A 19 -16.09 8.59 1.85
N ILE A 20 -16.48 7.57 1.10
CA ILE A 20 -15.54 6.78 0.28
C ILE A 20 -14.78 7.67 -0.73
N GLU A 21 -15.41 8.71 -1.28
CA GLU A 21 -14.76 9.60 -2.23
C GLU A 21 -13.62 10.39 -1.59
N SER A 22 -13.77 10.78 -0.33
CA SER A 22 -12.72 11.50 0.41
C SER A 22 -11.53 10.58 0.70
N VAL A 23 -11.80 9.34 1.09
CA VAL A 23 -10.76 8.34 1.32
C VAL A 23 -10.05 8.02 0.01
N TRP A 24 -10.81 7.82 -1.08
CA TRP A 24 -10.24 7.54 -2.39
C TRP A 24 -9.26 8.62 -2.82
N LYS A 25 -9.64 9.89 -2.70
CA LYS A 25 -8.78 11.01 -3.04
C LYS A 25 -7.48 11.00 -2.23
N THR A 26 -7.53 10.59 -0.98
CA THR A 26 -6.36 10.54 -0.10
C THR A 26 -5.42 9.38 -0.45
N VAL A 27 -5.93 8.26 -0.92
CA VAL A 27 -5.09 7.09 -1.21
C VAL A 27 -4.72 6.92 -2.67
N SER A 28 -5.38 7.65 -3.57
CA SER A 28 -5.19 7.47 -5.03
C SER A 28 -4.55 8.68 -5.73
N THR A 29 -4.07 9.66 -5.00
CA THR A 29 -3.39 10.84 -5.56
C THR A 29 -2.03 11.01 -4.91
N ALA A 30 -1.10 11.64 -5.62
CA ALA A 30 0.23 11.93 -5.08
C ALA A 30 0.15 12.84 -3.85
N GLU A 31 -0.66 13.90 -3.93
CA GLU A 31 -0.83 14.82 -2.81
C GLU A 31 -1.42 14.12 -1.58
N GLY A 32 -2.43 13.27 -1.80
CA GLY A 32 -3.05 12.51 -0.71
C GLY A 32 -2.11 11.51 -0.09
N LEU A 33 -1.40 10.75 -0.90
CA LEU A 33 -0.49 9.70 -0.46
C LEU A 33 0.63 10.25 0.42
N GLU A 34 1.14 11.42 0.07
CA GLU A 34 2.20 12.09 0.83
C GLU A 34 1.75 12.44 2.26
N THR A 35 0.47 12.66 2.48
CA THR A 35 -0.04 13.06 3.80
C THR A 35 0.00 11.93 4.83
N TRP A 36 0.06 10.68 4.39
CA TRP A 36 0.02 9.56 5.33
C TRP A 36 1.10 8.49 5.06
N TRP A 37 1.71 8.48 3.91
CA TRP A 37 2.74 7.47 3.58
C TRP A 37 4.05 8.11 3.12
N MET A 38 4.19 8.43 1.83
CA MET A 38 5.41 9.05 1.32
C MET A 38 5.16 9.83 0.04
N PRO A 39 6.08 10.76 -0.32
CA PRO A 39 5.97 11.46 -1.60
C PRO A 39 6.06 10.49 -2.76
N SER A 40 5.35 10.78 -3.83
CA SER A 40 5.32 9.93 -5.02
C SER A 40 4.89 10.71 -6.25
N THR A 41 4.99 10.06 -7.40
CA THR A 41 4.44 10.58 -8.66
C THR A 41 3.16 9.84 -9.03
N LEU A 42 2.43 9.34 -8.05
CA LEU A 42 1.24 8.52 -8.27
C LEU A 42 0.18 9.22 -9.10
N GLU A 43 -0.28 8.53 -10.14
CA GLU A 43 -1.49 8.86 -10.88
C GLU A 43 -2.25 7.56 -11.06
N ALA A 44 -3.51 7.52 -10.64
CA ALA A 44 -4.30 6.28 -10.63
C ALA A 44 -4.83 5.96 -12.03
N ILE A 45 -3.93 5.63 -12.93
CA ILE A 45 -4.22 5.25 -14.32
C ILE A 45 -3.65 3.86 -14.56
N ARG A 46 -4.49 2.94 -14.99
CA ARG A 46 -4.06 1.56 -15.25
C ARG A 46 -2.92 1.51 -16.26
N GLY A 47 -1.88 0.76 -15.91
CA GLY A 47 -0.69 0.59 -16.75
C GLY A 47 0.34 1.70 -16.58
N LYS A 48 0.04 2.76 -15.83
CA LYS A 48 0.98 3.86 -15.67
C LYS A 48 2.04 3.52 -14.64
N GLU A 49 3.29 3.85 -14.97
CA GLU A 49 4.41 3.74 -14.03
C GLU A 49 4.50 4.98 -13.17
N PHE A 50 4.92 4.80 -11.93
CA PHE A 50 5.17 5.90 -11.03
C PHE A 50 6.29 5.54 -10.05
N VAL A 51 6.70 6.50 -9.24
CA VAL A 51 7.82 6.32 -8.31
C VAL A 51 7.38 6.71 -6.90
N LEU A 52 7.80 5.90 -5.92
CA LEU A 52 7.69 6.24 -4.50
C LEU A 52 9.05 6.76 -4.05
N HIS A 53 9.08 7.92 -3.40
CA HIS A 53 10.30 8.55 -2.92
C HIS A 53 10.53 8.18 -1.46
N ALA A 54 11.36 7.16 -1.23
CA ALA A 54 11.59 6.59 0.10
C ALA A 54 12.77 7.25 0.84
N GLY A 55 13.10 8.49 0.54
CA GLY A 55 14.14 9.24 1.21
C GLY A 55 15.52 8.57 1.10
N GLN A 56 16.11 8.24 2.24
CA GLN A 56 17.45 7.61 2.27
C GLN A 56 17.48 6.25 1.58
N PHE A 57 16.35 5.58 1.41
CA PHE A 57 16.29 4.28 0.73
C PHE A 57 16.15 4.43 -0.79
N GLY A 58 16.11 5.66 -1.30
CA GLY A 58 16.02 5.94 -2.72
C GLY A 58 14.62 5.80 -3.29
N ASP A 59 14.53 5.84 -4.62
CA ASP A 59 13.27 5.77 -5.34
C ASP A 59 12.91 4.33 -5.64
N SER A 60 11.63 4.00 -5.49
CA SER A 60 11.09 2.68 -5.84
C SER A 60 10.18 2.79 -7.05
N LYS A 61 10.39 1.93 -8.03
CA LYS A 61 9.56 1.88 -9.24
C LYS A 61 8.29 1.11 -8.98
N CYS A 62 7.18 1.66 -9.43
CA CYS A 62 5.85 1.07 -9.27
C CYS A 62 5.08 1.14 -10.60
N LYS A 63 4.08 0.28 -10.73
CA LYS A 63 3.20 0.29 -11.89
C LYS A 63 1.78 -0.03 -11.47
N ILE A 64 0.83 0.78 -11.90
CA ILE A 64 -0.59 0.56 -11.61
C ILE A 64 -1.09 -0.66 -12.38
N THR A 65 -1.58 -1.66 -11.68
CA THR A 65 -2.12 -2.89 -12.27
C THR A 65 -3.63 -2.92 -12.31
N GLU A 66 -4.28 -2.33 -11.30
CA GLU A 66 -5.74 -2.29 -11.23
C GLU A 66 -6.19 -0.96 -10.67
N VAL A 67 -7.23 -0.39 -11.24
CA VAL A 67 -7.86 0.81 -10.71
C VAL A 67 -9.36 0.77 -10.99
N GLU A 68 -10.16 0.79 -9.92
CA GLU A 68 -11.63 0.82 -9.97
C GLU A 68 -12.12 1.86 -8.98
N PRO A 69 -12.18 3.14 -9.38
CA PRO A 69 -12.63 4.20 -8.47
C PRO A 69 -14.07 3.97 -8.03
N PRO A 70 -14.41 4.24 -6.79
CA PRO A 70 -13.54 4.65 -5.69
C PRO A 70 -13.17 3.49 -4.75
N ARG A 71 -13.11 2.26 -5.24
CA ARG A 71 -13.05 1.05 -4.43
C ARG A 71 -11.72 0.31 -4.42
N LEU A 72 -10.95 0.39 -5.50
CA LEU A 72 -9.79 -0.49 -5.66
C LEU A 72 -8.64 0.21 -6.37
N LEU A 73 -7.44 0.11 -5.78
CA LEU A 73 -6.19 0.51 -6.41
C LEU A 73 -5.14 -0.54 -6.08
N SER A 74 -4.50 -1.09 -7.11
CA SER A 74 -3.39 -2.02 -6.94
C SER A 74 -2.22 -1.58 -7.79
N PHE A 75 -1.01 -1.74 -7.25
CA PHE A 75 0.21 -1.46 -8.01
C PHE A 75 1.33 -2.38 -7.56
N THR A 76 2.29 -2.60 -8.46
CA THR A 76 3.52 -3.31 -8.14
C THR A 76 4.49 -2.34 -7.47
N TRP A 77 5.35 -2.87 -6.59
CA TRP A 77 6.36 -2.09 -5.89
C TRP A 77 7.68 -2.84 -5.99
N ASP A 78 8.67 -2.24 -6.62
CA ASP A 78 9.95 -2.88 -6.94
C ASP A 78 9.74 -4.16 -7.75
N GLN A 79 10.41 -5.27 -7.41
CA GLN A 79 10.39 -6.49 -8.21
C GLN A 79 9.24 -7.43 -7.87
N ASP A 80 9.00 -7.64 -6.58
CA ASP A 80 8.13 -8.73 -6.14
C ASP A 80 6.87 -8.28 -5.43
N TRP A 81 6.88 -7.06 -4.88
CA TRP A 81 5.78 -6.60 -4.03
C TRP A 81 4.60 -6.09 -4.83
N LYS A 82 3.43 -6.29 -4.25
CA LYS A 82 2.18 -5.72 -4.74
C LYS A 82 1.45 -5.08 -3.57
N ILE A 83 0.99 -3.86 -3.76
CA ILE A 83 0.20 -3.14 -2.78
C ILE A 83 -1.22 -3.01 -3.32
N THR A 84 -2.20 -3.28 -2.47
CA THR A 84 -3.61 -3.14 -2.81
C THR A 84 -4.31 -2.33 -1.74
N PHE A 85 -5.06 -1.32 -2.17
CA PHE A 85 -5.96 -0.55 -1.31
C PHE A 85 -7.38 -0.90 -1.71
N LYS A 86 -8.17 -1.39 -0.75
CA LYS A 86 -9.59 -1.68 -0.97
C LYS A 86 -10.42 -0.78 -0.07
N LEU A 87 -11.46 -0.18 -0.64
CA LEU A 87 -12.34 0.71 0.08
C LEU A 87 -13.77 0.22 -0.04
N GLN A 88 -14.49 0.22 1.08
CA GLN A 88 -15.91 -0.14 1.11
C GLN A 88 -16.63 0.80 2.06
N GLU A 89 -17.63 1.51 1.54
CA GLU A 89 -18.48 2.35 2.40
C GLU A 89 -19.40 1.43 3.18
N ILE A 90 -19.30 1.47 4.52
CA ILE A 90 -20.08 0.59 5.40
C ILE A 90 -21.30 1.30 5.98
N ASN A 91 -21.19 2.63 6.14
CA ASN A 91 -22.28 3.51 6.54
C ASN A 91 -22.07 4.86 5.90
N PRO A 92 -23.10 5.72 5.77
CA PRO A 92 -22.86 7.08 5.31
C PRO A 92 -21.80 7.77 6.15
N GLY A 93 -20.73 8.25 5.51
CA GLY A 93 -19.64 8.91 6.20
C GLY A 93 -18.64 7.97 6.87
N GLU A 94 -18.75 6.65 6.66
CA GLU A 94 -17.79 5.68 7.19
C GLU A 94 -17.32 4.73 6.11
N THR A 95 -16.00 4.63 5.94
CA THR A 95 -15.38 3.78 4.91
C THR A 95 -14.41 2.80 5.55
N GLU A 96 -14.56 1.52 5.23
CA GLU A 96 -13.59 0.51 5.61
C GLU A 96 -12.45 0.53 4.59
N PHE A 97 -11.23 0.71 5.09
CA PHE A 97 -10.01 0.70 4.30
C PHE A 97 -9.23 -0.57 4.61
N THR A 98 -8.81 -1.29 3.56
CA THR A 98 -7.97 -2.48 3.69
C THR A 98 -6.70 -2.28 2.88
N LEU A 99 -5.55 -2.42 3.55
CA LEU A 99 -4.25 -2.49 2.90
C LEU A 99 -3.84 -3.95 2.79
N ILE A 100 -3.39 -4.36 1.61
CA ILE A 100 -2.80 -5.68 1.40
C ILE A 100 -1.41 -5.48 0.78
N HIS A 101 -0.38 -6.01 1.45
CA HIS A 101 0.99 -6.00 0.95
C HIS A 101 1.41 -7.44 0.72
N SER A 102 1.43 -7.85 -0.54
CA SER A 102 1.73 -9.22 -0.95
C SER A 102 3.02 -9.31 -1.75
N GLY A 103 3.39 -10.51 -2.17
CA GLY A 103 4.59 -10.73 -2.97
C GLY A 103 5.84 -10.95 -2.13
N TRP A 104 5.76 -11.84 -1.15
CA TRP A 104 6.86 -12.16 -0.24
C TRP A 104 7.41 -13.57 -0.51
N PRO A 105 8.27 -13.75 -1.54
CA PRO A 105 8.87 -15.09 -1.78
C PRO A 105 9.70 -15.53 -0.60
N GLU A 106 9.46 -16.79 -0.15
CA GLU A 106 10.23 -17.38 0.92
C GLU A 106 11.67 -17.60 0.48
N GLY A 107 12.62 -17.32 1.38
CA GLY A 107 14.04 -17.57 1.11
C GLY A 107 14.75 -16.55 0.23
N LYS A 108 14.05 -15.48 -0.17
CA LYS A 108 14.63 -14.45 -1.00
C LYS A 108 15.09 -13.25 -0.16
N THR A 109 16.03 -12.47 -0.70
CA THR A 109 16.50 -11.24 -0.05
C THR A 109 16.07 -10.03 -0.88
N ASN A 110 16.00 -8.85 -0.22
CA ASN A 110 15.74 -7.60 -0.90
C ASN A 110 17.05 -7.04 -1.51
N ARG A 111 16.95 -5.88 -2.18
CA ARG A 111 18.11 -5.23 -2.82
C ARG A 111 19.20 -4.79 -1.84
N PHE A 112 18.91 -4.79 -0.54
CA PHE A 112 19.87 -4.44 0.51
C PHE A 112 20.45 -5.68 1.20
N GLY A 113 20.15 -6.89 0.67
CA GLY A 113 20.69 -8.14 1.21
C GLY A 113 19.97 -8.68 2.43
N GLN A 114 18.80 -8.14 2.78
CA GLN A 114 18.05 -8.60 3.94
C GLN A 114 17.04 -9.68 3.55
N PRO A 115 16.93 -10.77 4.37
CA PRO A 115 15.91 -11.81 4.10
C PRO A 115 14.49 -11.22 4.15
N TYR A 116 13.62 -11.67 3.25
CA TYR A 116 12.23 -11.20 3.22
C TYR A 116 11.45 -11.53 4.49
N GLU A 117 11.81 -12.59 5.19
CA GLU A 117 11.19 -12.90 6.50
C GLU A 117 11.41 -11.76 7.49
N VAL A 118 12.61 -11.18 7.50
CA VAL A 118 12.93 -10.04 8.37
C VAL A 118 12.26 -8.76 7.85
N VAL A 119 12.37 -8.50 6.55
CA VAL A 119 11.80 -7.30 5.92
C VAL A 119 10.29 -7.26 6.10
N ARG A 120 9.62 -8.41 5.92
CA ARG A 120 8.17 -8.50 6.10
C ARG A 120 7.74 -8.10 7.51
N LYS A 121 8.47 -8.56 8.52
CA LYS A 121 8.18 -8.22 9.91
C LYS A 121 8.33 -6.72 10.17
N ILE A 122 9.40 -6.13 9.62
CA ILE A 122 9.63 -4.68 9.72
C ILE A 122 8.49 -3.90 9.04
N MET A 123 8.10 -4.34 7.85
CA MET A 123 7.02 -3.71 7.10
C MET A 123 5.66 -3.86 7.78
N ASP A 124 5.41 -5.03 8.38
CA ASP A 124 4.17 -5.26 9.13
C ASP A 124 4.04 -4.25 10.27
N ASN A 125 5.09 -4.07 11.05
CA ASN A 125 5.13 -3.08 12.12
C ASN A 125 5.01 -1.65 11.58
N GLY A 126 5.68 -1.37 10.47
CA GLY A 126 5.61 -0.06 9.81
C GLY A 126 4.20 0.27 9.35
N TRP A 127 3.52 -0.68 8.70
CA TRP A 127 2.15 -0.49 8.25
C TRP A 127 1.17 -0.26 9.41
N GLU A 128 1.38 -0.91 10.56
CA GLU A 128 0.56 -0.64 11.74
C GLU A 128 0.58 0.84 12.11
N GLY A 129 1.77 1.42 12.20
CA GLY A 129 1.93 2.83 12.54
C GLY A 129 1.38 3.76 11.47
N ILE A 130 1.59 3.43 10.20
CA ILE A 130 1.14 4.25 9.07
C ILE A 130 -0.38 4.22 8.96
N VAL A 131 -0.99 3.05 8.98
CA VAL A 131 -2.44 2.90 8.76
C VAL A 131 -3.22 3.34 9.99
N ARG A 132 -2.89 2.82 11.17
CA ARG A 132 -3.64 3.12 12.40
C ARG A 132 -3.26 4.46 13.02
N GLY A 133 -2.09 4.99 12.68
CA GLY A 133 -1.65 6.30 13.15
C GLY A 133 -1.93 7.39 12.11
N LYS A 134 -1.08 7.49 11.11
CA LYS A 134 -1.11 8.61 10.16
C LYS A 134 -2.39 8.66 9.32
N LEU A 135 -2.78 7.54 8.70
CA LEU A 135 -3.98 7.52 7.86
C LEU A 135 -5.23 7.79 8.68
N LYS A 136 -5.38 7.10 9.81
CA LYS A 136 -6.54 7.26 10.67
C LYS A 136 -6.67 8.69 11.18
N SER A 137 -5.55 9.35 11.50
CA SER A 137 -5.54 10.73 11.98
C SER A 137 -6.09 11.73 10.97
N ARG A 138 -6.00 11.41 9.69
CA ARG A 138 -6.53 12.28 8.62
C ARG A 138 -8.06 12.38 8.66
N PHE A 139 -8.74 11.44 9.28
CA PHE A 139 -10.19 11.30 9.22
C PHE A 139 -10.85 11.20 10.62
N GLN A 140 -10.19 11.74 11.61
CA GLN A 140 -10.75 11.80 12.96
C GLN A 140 -11.65 13.01 13.14
#